data_e635192e783fd598aca86bbeab3f54b8
#
_entry.id   e635192e783fd598aca86bbeab3f54b8
#
_cell.length_a   1.000
_cell.length_b   1.000
_cell.length_c   1.000
_cell.angle_alpha   90.00
_cell.angle_beta   90.00
_cell.angle_gamma   90.00
#
_symmetry.space_group_name_H-M   'P 1'
#
loop_
_entity.id
_entity.type
_entity.pdbx_description
1 polymer ?
#
loop_
_entity_poly.entity_id
_entity_poly.type
_entity_poly.pdbx_seq_one_letter_code
_entity_poly.pdbx_strand_id
1 'polypeptide(L)'
;MPRERGGGGCWLLPALLLLPPLCAPALAISVAAEDAKEQIERLVSQESEKSGKSNKINIELQEIVFVIQSQSNSFHSKRAEDLERNILKQAEELGKELPRVLLIHQMDRHDGAWTILPLMHDFSASYGRNSSWIFFCEEDTRIQIVKLLETLRRFDKSKEWFLGKALYDEESTIIHHYAFAENPTVFKFPDFAAGWALSIPLVNKLANKLKSEPLKSDFTIDLKHEKGNGPHLTPVPEFCTDDLNSYKAVHCATMFSNFLPVCGDPVKKEDIFVAVKTCQKFHRDRIPIVKQTWESEAALVEYYSDYAETSIPTIDLGVPNTERGHCGKTFAILERFLNQSSSKTPWLVIVDDDTLISIFRLRKLLSCYDPNEPVFLGERYGYGLGTGGYSYITGGGGMVFSREAIQKLLASKCQCYSNDAPDDMVLGMCFSGLGIPITHCPLFHQARPMDYPKDYLAHQIPISFHKHWNINPVKEYFTWLAPKMEDSFTEKKQRRIREDL
;
A
#
# COMPACT_ATOMS: atom_id res chain seq x y z
N MET A 1 57.28 23.06 3.37
CA MET A 1 58.45 23.64 2.63
C MET A 1 58.99 22.60 1.68
N PRO A 2 59.46 22.87 0.49
CA PRO A 2 59.08 23.99 -0.38
C PRO A 2 58.48 23.49 -1.75
N ARG A 3 57.70 24.29 -2.42
CA ARG A 3 58.01 25.18 -3.58
C ARG A 3 58.26 24.41 -4.87
N GLU A 4 57.89 24.82 -6.05
CA GLU A 4 57.40 26.04 -6.71
C GLU A 4 56.99 25.72 -8.14
N ARG A 5 56.04 26.47 -8.67
CA ARG A 5 55.99 27.37 -9.85
C ARG A 5 56.04 26.66 -11.22
N GLY A 6 55.37 27.12 -12.19
CA GLY A 6 54.78 28.33 -12.68
C GLY A 6 54.33 28.13 -14.10
N GLY A 7 53.50 28.85 -14.59
CA GLY A 7 53.46 30.03 -15.40
C GLY A 7 52.93 29.67 -16.79
N GLY A 8 51.96 30.25 -17.33
CA GLY A 8 51.72 31.59 -17.77
C GLY A 8 51.30 31.60 -19.22
N GLY A 9 50.40 32.50 -19.58
CA GLY A 9 50.32 33.01 -20.93
C GLY A 9 48.92 33.06 -21.55
N CYS A 10 48.28 34.09 -21.33
CA CYS A 10 47.40 35.07 -21.98
C CYS A 10 47.51 35.07 -23.53
N TRP A 11 46.40 35.35 -24.24
CA TRP A 11 46.10 36.44 -25.16
C TRP A 11 44.95 36.13 -26.11
N LEU A 12 43.93 36.97 -26.02
CA LEU A 12 43.20 37.81 -27.00
C LEU A 12 42.08 37.20 -27.88
N LEU A 13 40.88 37.75 -27.66
CA LEU A 13 39.78 38.05 -28.59
C LEU A 13 40.24 39.14 -29.63
N PRO A 14 39.50 39.53 -30.68
CA PRO A 14 38.11 39.24 -31.10
C PRO A 14 37.91 39.04 -32.61
N ALA A 15 36.73 38.64 -33.11
CA ALA A 15 36.12 39.22 -34.31
C ALA A 15 34.64 38.84 -34.46
N LEU A 16 33.79 39.84 -34.43
CA LEU A 16 32.42 39.84 -34.95
C LEU A 16 32.40 39.55 -36.43
N LEU A 17 31.49 38.68 -36.88
CA LEU A 17 30.96 38.72 -38.25
C LEU A 17 29.45 38.41 -38.20
N LEU A 18 28.69 39.39 -38.57
CA LEU A 18 27.24 39.37 -38.88
C LEU A 18 27.01 38.53 -40.14
N LEU A 19 26.07 37.61 -40.11
CA LEU A 19 25.42 37.04 -41.28
C LEU A 19 23.90 36.92 -41.06
N PRO A 20 23.06 37.07 -42.09
CA PRO A 20 21.64 37.32 -42.05
C PRO A 20 20.80 36.06 -41.87
N PRO A 21 19.49 36.16 -41.57
CA PRO A 21 18.60 35.03 -41.30
C PRO A 21 18.22 34.32 -42.59
N LEU A 22 18.58 33.03 -42.71
CA LEU A 22 18.06 32.15 -43.76
C LEU A 22 16.77 31.51 -43.24
N CYS A 23 15.64 31.95 -43.81
CA CYS A 23 14.40 31.21 -43.83
C CYS A 23 14.64 29.87 -44.52
N ALA A 24 14.55 28.74 -43.81
CA ALA A 24 14.44 27.41 -44.37
C ALA A 24 12.97 26.96 -44.30
N PRO A 25 12.44 26.31 -45.33
CA PRO A 25 11.01 26.11 -45.49
C PRO A 25 10.52 24.94 -44.62
N ALA A 26 9.40 25.16 -43.94
CA ALA A 26 8.66 24.20 -43.11
C ALA A 26 8.20 22.93 -43.86
N LEU A 27 8.38 22.86 -45.17
CA LEU A 27 7.98 21.69 -45.99
C LEU A 27 8.96 20.51 -45.92
N ALA A 28 10.22 20.70 -45.57
CA ALA A 28 11.19 19.59 -45.55
C ALA A 28 11.08 18.74 -44.26
N ILE A 29 10.51 19.27 -43.19
CA ILE A 29 10.33 18.56 -41.92
C ILE A 29 9.09 17.64 -41.98
N SER A 30 8.07 18.01 -42.75
CA SER A 30 6.85 17.21 -42.89
C SER A 30 7.06 15.93 -43.72
N VAL A 31 7.85 16.00 -44.77
CA VAL A 31 8.16 14.84 -45.64
C VAL A 31 9.04 13.83 -44.91
N ALA A 32 10.03 14.28 -44.12
CA ALA A 32 10.88 13.37 -43.32
C ALA A 32 10.12 12.66 -42.18
N ALA A 33 9.08 13.28 -41.65
CA ALA A 33 8.23 12.68 -40.61
C ALA A 33 7.22 11.66 -41.18
N GLU A 34 6.73 11.87 -42.41
CA GLU A 34 5.87 10.90 -43.11
C GLU A 34 6.67 9.67 -43.59
N ASP A 35 7.88 9.85 -44.14
CA ASP A 35 8.77 8.75 -44.53
C ASP A 35 9.20 7.93 -43.31
N ALA A 36 9.48 8.54 -42.18
CA ALA A 36 9.79 7.83 -40.93
C ALA A 36 8.60 7.02 -40.40
N LYS A 37 7.38 7.56 -40.50
CA LYS A 37 6.15 6.87 -40.10
C LYS A 37 5.87 5.68 -41.01
N GLU A 38 6.00 5.84 -42.31
CA GLU A 38 5.83 4.75 -43.29
C GLU A 38 6.90 3.65 -43.14
N GLN A 39 8.12 4.02 -42.78
CA GLN A 39 9.20 3.06 -42.49
C GLN A 39 8.96 2.29 -41.18
N ILE A 40 8.41 2.94 -40.13
CA ILE A 40 8.01 2.29 -38.89
C ILE A 40 6.81 1.36 -39.13
N GLU A 41 5.82 1.77 -39.92
CA GLU A 41 4.68 0.92 -40.27
C GLU A 41 5.09 -0.30 -41.11
N ARG A 42 6.08 -0.16 -42.00
CA ARG A 42 6.66 -1.29 -42.76
C ARG A 42 7.49 -2.23 -41.87
N LEU A 43 8.21 -1.70 -40.87
CA LEU A 43 8.95 -2.55 -39.93
C LEU A 43 8.00 -3.32 -39.00
N VAL A 44 6.93 -2.67 -38.53
CA VAL A 44 5.88 -3.32 -37.71
C VAL A 44 5.12 -4.38 -38.52
N SER A 45 4.83 -4.12 -39.79
CA SER A 45 4.17 -5.12 -40.65
C SER A 45 5.12 -6.30 -41.02
N GLN A 46 6.41 -6.06 -41.19
CA GLN A 46 7.40 -7.14 -41.47
C GLN A 46 7.70 -7.97 -40.21
N GLU A 47 7.64 -7.40 -39.01
CA GLU A 47 7.74 -8.18 -37.79
C GLU A 47 6.46 -9.01 -37.52
N SER A 48 5.27 -8.51 -37.93
CA SER A 48 4.02 -9.26 -37.84
C SER A 48 3.96 -10.45 -38.85
N GLU A 49 4.61 -10.37 -39.97
CA GLU A 49 4.67 -11.46 -40.94
C GLU A 49 5.76 -12.54 -40.65
N LYS A 50 6.82 -12.19 -39.89
CA LYS A 50 7.82 -13.13 -39.42
C LYS A 50 7.44 -13.93 -38.18
N SER A 51 6.40 -13.53 -37.48
CA SER A 51 5.76 -14.29 -36.40
C SER A 51 4.87 -15.38 -37.04
N GLY A 52 5.50 -16.44 -37.51
CA GLY A 52 4.82 -17.61 -38.06
C GLY A 52 3.80 -18.16 -37.12
N LYS A 53 2.56 -18.39 -37.64
CA LYS A 53 1.46 -19.19 -37.10
C LYS A 53 1.54 -19.53 -35.59
N SER A 54 1.57 -18.54 -34.73
CA SER A 54 1.17 -18.69 -33.38
C SER A 54 -0.34 -18.89 -33.44
N ASN A 55 -0.84 -20.06 -33.05
CA ASN A 55 -2.24 -20.23 -32.68
C ASN A 55 -2.55 -19.15 -31.65
N LYS A 56 -3.14 -18.02 -32.09
CA LYS A 56 -3.60 -16.98 -31.16
C LYS A 56 -4.57 -17.68 -30.22
N ILE A 57 -4.15 -17.90 -29.00
CA ILE A 57 -4.98 -18.49 -27.96
C ILE A 57 -6.14 -17.53 -27.79
N ASN A 58 -7.33 -17.97 -28.20
CA ASN A 58 -8.53 -17.15 -28.06
C ASN A 58 -8.96 -17.22 -26.59
N ILE A 59 -8.94 -16.07 -25.91
CA ILE A 59 -9.47 -15.90 -24.56
C ILE A 59 -10.61 -14.92 -24.67
N GLU A 60 -11.80 -15.36 -24.28
CA GLU A 60 -12.97 -14.50 -24.19
C GLU A 60 -13.06 -13.87 -22.80
N LEU A 61 -13.68 -12.70 -22.69
CA LEU A 61 -13.74 -11.93 -21.46
C LEU A 61 -14.43 -12.68 -20.31
N GLN A 62 -15.47 -13.45 -20.62
CA GLN A 62 -16.20 -14.27 -19.66
C GLN A 62 -15.37 -15.41 -19.07
N GLU A 63 -14.22 -15.76 -19.67
CA GLU A 63 -13.31 -16.74 -19.13
C GLU A 63 -12.38 -16.15 -18.02
N ILE A 64 -12.49 -14.83 -17.78
CA ILE A 64 -11.71 -14.14 -16.74
C ILE A 64 -12.63 -13.85 -15.56
N VAL A 65 -12.24 -14.30 -14.38
CA VAL A 65 -12.87 -13.93 -13.12
C VAL A 65 -12.08 -12.79 -12.49
N PHE A 66 -12.70 -11.65 -12.29
CA PHE A 66 -12.10 -10.53 -11.59
C PHE A 66 -12.37 -10.66 -10.09
N VAL A 67 -11.34 -10.50 -9.29
CA VAL A 67 -11.42 -10.52 -7.82
C VAL A 67 -10.87 -9.20 -7.30
N ILE A 68 -11.76 -8.34 -6.80
CA ILE A 68 -11.39 -7.07 -6.21
C ILE A 68 -11.13 -7.30 -4.71
N GLN A 69 -9.89 -7.04 -4.28
CA GLN A 69 -9.46 -7.16 -2.88
C GLN A 69 -10.01 -5.99 -2.05
N SER A 70 -11.30 -5.99 -1.88
CA SER A 70 -12.10 -4.91 -1.28
C SER A 70 -12.28 -5.10 0.23
N GLN A 71 -12.66 -4.02 0.91
CA GLN A 71 -12.90 -3.99 2.35
C GLN A 71 -14.32 -3.48 2.64
N SER A 72 -14.91 -3.88 3.78
CA SER A 72 -16.32 -3.62 4.11
C SER A 72 -16.60 -2.21 4.62
N ASN A 73 -15.58 -1.42 4.95
CA ASN A 73 -15.75 -0.01 5.32
C ASN A 73 -16.41 0.77 4.16
N SER A 74 -17.27 1.74 4.46
CA SER A 74 -18.07 2.48 3.46
C SER A 74 -17.24 3.15 2.38
N PHE A 75 -16.05 3.67 2.72
CA PHE A 75 -15.13 4.28 1.76
C PHE A 75 -14.59 3.24 0.77
N HIS A 76 -14.13 2.11 1.25
CA HIS A 76 -13.52 1.05 0.45
C HIS A 76 -14.56 0.28 -0.38
N SER A 77 -15.70 -0.08 0.23
CA SER A 77 -16.76 -0.81 -0.48
C SER A 77 -17.28 -0.03 -1.68
N LYS A 78 -17.50 1.28 -1.52
CA LYS A 78 -17.95 2.15 -2.61
C LYS A 78 -16.95 2.19 -3.77
N ARG A 79 -15.66 2.27 -3.49
CA ARG A 79 -14.61 2.28 -4.52
C ARG A 79 -14.53 0.95 -5.27
N ALA A 80 -14.67 -0.16 -4.54
CA ALA A 80 -14.71 -1.48 -5.13
C ALA A 80 -15.94 -1.65 -6.05
N GLU A 81 -17.12 -1.18 -5.65
CA GLU A 81 -18.33 -1.16 -6.48
C GLU A 81 -18.19 -0.24 -7.70
N ASP A 82 -17.49 0.90 -7.55
CA ASP A 82 -17.19 1.79 -8.69
C ASP A 82 -16.27 1.11 -9.71
N LEU A 83 -15.28 0.34 -9.25
CA LEU A 83 -14.40 -0.44 -10.11
C LEU A 83 -15.17 -1.59 -10.79
N GLU A 84 -16.01 -2.32 -10.06
CA GLU A 84 -16.89 -3.34 -10.63
C GLU A 84 -17.74 -2.77 -11.76
N ARG A 85 -18.45 -1.66 -11.49
CA ARG A 85 -19.27 -0.97 -12.53
C ARG A 85 -18.43 -0.55 -13.73
N ASN A 86 -17.21 -0.09 -13.53
CA ASN A 86 -16.31 0.28 -14.62
C ASN A 86 -15.91 -0.93 -15.48
N ILE A 87 -15.59 -2.07 -14.86
CA ILE A 87 -15.29 -3.32 -15.57
C ILE A 87 -16.48 -3.77 -16.41
N LEU A 88 -17.67 -3.82 -15.81
CA LEU A 88 -18.90 -4.26 -16.50
C LEU A 88 -19.26 -3.31 -17.65
N LYS A 89 -19.16 -2.01 -17.45
CA LYS A 89 -19.40 -0.99 -18.47
C LYS A 89 -18.45 -1.14 -19.67
N GLN A 90 -17.15 -1.34 -19.44
CA GLN A 90 -16.20 -1.60 -20.52
C GLN A 90 -16.55 -2.88 -21.30
N ALA A 91 -17.04 -3.93 -20.62
CA ALA A 91 -17.46 -5.17 -21.26
C ALA A 91 -18.68 -4.94 -22.18
N GLU A 92 -19.68 -4.19 -21.72
CA GLU A 92 -20.86 -3.81 -22.50
C GLU A 92 -20.49 -2.96 -23.73
N GLU A 93 -19.63 -1.95 -23.56
CA GLU A 93 -19.15 -1.09 -24.66
C GLU A 93 -18.39 -1.89 -25.74
N LEU A 94 -17.75 -2.99 -25.36
CA LEU A 94 -17.08 -3.91 -26.28
C LEU A 94 -18.01 -4.94 -26.90
N GLY A 95 -19.29 -4.97 -26.53
CA GLY A 95 -20.27 -5.99 -26.98
C GLY A 95 -19.86 -7.41 -26.57
N LYS A 96 -19.19 -7.56 -25.40
CA LYS A 96 -18.74 -8.84 -24.85
C LYS A 96 -19.70 -9.36 -23.80
N GLU A 97 -19.74 -10.69 -23.61
CA GLU A 97 -20.39 -11.25 -22.44
C GLU A 97 -19.72 -10.74 -21.17
N LEU A 98 -20.55 -10.44 -20.15
CA LEU A 98 -20.08 -9.85 -18.91
C LEU A 98 -19.20 -10.86 -18.14
N PRO A 99 -18.03 -10.42 -17.66
CA PRO A 99 -17.19 -11.25 -16.81
C PRO A 99 -17.80 -11.40 -15.43
N ARG A 100 -17.33 -12.39 -14.68
CA ARG A 100 -17.58 -12.47 -13.24
C ARG A 100 -16.69 -11.48 -12.50
N VAL A 101 -17.30 -10.66 -11.65
CA VAL A 101 -16.59 -9.78 -10.73
C VAL A 101 -16.97 -10.18 -9.30
N LEU A 102 -15.98 -10.35 -8.46
CA LEU A 102 -16.13 -10.74 -7.06
C LEU A 102 -15.54 -9.66 -6.17
N LEU A 103 -16.31 -9.20 -5.20
CA LEU A 103 -15.86 -8.26 -4.17
C LEU A 103 -15.57 -9.06 -2.89
N ILE A 104 -14.32 -9.07 -2.43
CA ILE A 104 -13.93 -9.92 -1.28
C ILE A 104 -14.76 -9.61 -0.04
N HIS A 105 -15.09 -8.36 0.22
CA HIS A 105 -15.89 -7.97 1.39
C HIS A 105 -17.33 -8.50 1.37
N GLN A 106 -17.82 -8.94 0.22
CA GLN A 106 -19.16 -9.55 0.06
C GLN A 106 -19.12 -11.09 0.10
N MET A 107 -17.93 -11.69 0.09
CA MET A 107 -17.79 -13.14 0.17
C MET A 107 -17.97 -13.60 1.61
N ASP A 108 -18.91 -14.51 1.85
CA ASP A 108 -19.25 -14.98 3.18
C ASP A 108 -18.04 -15.56 3.97
N ARG A 109 -17.77 -14.95 5.11
CA ARG A 109 -17.08 -15.49 6.30
C ARG A 109 -15.72 -16.17 6.14
N HIS A 110 -14.89 -15.73 5.21
CA HIS A 110 -13.49 -16.15 5.23
C HIS A 110 -12.64 -15.14 5.99
N ASP A 111 -12.47 -15.32 7.30
CA ASP A 111 -11.40 -14.64 8.03
C ASP A 111 -10.10 -14.90 7.28
N GLY A 112 -9.43 -13.82 6.86
CA GLY A 112 -8.21 -13.94 6.04
C GLY A 112 -8.42 -14.06 4.52
N ALA A 113 -9.64 -13.88 3.99
CA ALA A 113 -9.90 -13.86 2.54
C ALA A 113 -8.99 -12.89 1.76
N TRP A 114 -8.56 -11.81 2.38
CA TRP A 114 -7.63 -10.84 1.81
C TRP A 114 -6.25 -11.43 1.45
N THR A 115 -5.87 -12.56 2.06
CA THR A 115 -4.63 -13.28 1.71
C THR A 115 -4.79 -14.20 0.51
N ILE A 116 -6.02 -14.33 -0.02
CA ILE A 116 -6.39 -15.11 -1.20
C ILE A 116 -6.25 -16.62 -1.03
N LEU A 117 -5.24 -17.10 -0.35
CA LEU A 117 -5.00 -18.57 -0.22
C LEU A 117 -6.17 -19.35 0.36
N PRO A 118 -6.88 -18.89 1.40
CA PRO A 118 -8.08 -19.58 1.91
C PRO A 118 -9.17 -19.75 0.84
N LEU A 119 -9.22 -18.88 -0.16
CA LEU A 119 -10.22 -18.90 -1.23
C LEU A 119 -9.88 -19.84 -2.39
N MET A 120 -8.68 -20.41 -2.44
CA MET A 120 -8.24 -21.23 -3.58
C MET A 120 -9.14 -22.44 -3.83
N HIS A 121 -9.64 -23.05 -2.77
CA HIS A 121 -10.55 -24.19 -2.90
C HIS A 121 -11.87 -23.78 -3.57
N ASP A 122 -12.46 -22.67 -3.14
CA ASP A 122 -13.72 -22.16 -3.66
C ASP A 122 -13.57 -21.67 -5.09
N PHE A 123 -12.46 -21.01 -5.42
CA PHE A 123 -12.15 -20.64 -6.79
C PHE A 123 -11.98 -21.85 -7.72
N SER A 124 -11.29 -22.90 -7.26
CA SER A 124 -11.15 -24.13 -8.02
C SER A 124 -12.50 -24.85 -8.22
N ALA A 125 -13.33 -24.91 -7.17
CA ALA A 125 -14.65 -25.54 -7.24
C ALA A 125 -15.61 -24.80 -8.17
N SER A 126 -15.63 -23.46 -8.09
CA SER A 126 -16.60 -22.63 -8.82
C SER A 126 -16.16 -22.33 -10.26
N TYR A 127 -14.87 -22.15 -10.50
CA TYR A 127 -14.33 -21.65 -11.77
C TYR A 127 -13.34 -22.59 -12.45
N GLY A 128 -12.93 -23.66 -11.79
CA GLY A 128 -11.89 -24.58 -12.27
C GLY A 128 -12.17 -25.28 -13.60
N ARG A 129 -13.41 -25.24 -14.11
CA ARG A 129 -13.82 -25.90 -15.37
C ARG A 129 -14.18 -24.90 -16.48
N ASN A 130 -14.70 -23.74 -16.12
CA ASN A 130 -15.38 -22.84 -17.08
C ASN A 130 -14.63 -21.50 -17.28
N SER A 131 -13.56 -21.27 -16.52
CA SER A 131 -12.72 -20.08 -16.63
C SER A 131 -11.32 -20.44 -17.08
N SER A 132 -10.56 -19.45 -17.50
CA SER A 132 -9.16 -19.58 -17.90
C SER A 132 -8.21 -18.87 -16.92
N TRP A 133 -8.68 -17.76 -16.37
CA TRP A 133 -7.88 -16.89 -15.50
C TRP A 133 -8.70 -16.38 -14.31
N ILE A 134 -8.01 -16.19 -13.17
CA ILE A 134 -8.47 -15.34 -12.09
C ILE A 134 -7.53 -14.14 -12.04
N PHE A 135 -8.10 -12.95 -12.21
CA PHE A 135 -7.38 -11.69 -12.16
C PHE A 135 -7.72 -10.97 -10.86
N PHE A 136 -6.70 -10.72 -10.05
CA PHE A 136 -6.80 -10.05 -8.76
C PHE A 136 -6.37 -8.58 -8.89
N CYS A 137 -7.07 -7.69 -8.22
CA CYS A 137 -6.72 -6.27 -8.18
C CYS A 137 -7.21 -5.63 -6.87
N GLU A 138 -6.67 -4.48 -6.56
CA GLU A 138 -7.18 -3.63 -5.49
C GLU A 138 -8.23 -2.66 -6.03
N GLU A 139 -8.99 -2.02 -5.15
CA GLU A 139 -10.04 -1.07 -5.52
C GLU A 139 -9.52 0.20 -6.23
N ASP A 140 -8.20 0.47 -6.09
CA ASP A 140 -7.49 1.58 -6.75
C ASP A 140 -6.93 1.23 -8.12
N THR A 141 -6.93 -0.04 -8.49
CA THR A 141 -6.42 -0.52 -9.76
C THR A 141 -7.35 -0.08 -10.89
N ARG A 142 -6.82 0.64 -11.86
CA ARG A 142 -7.53 0.97 -13.11
C ARG A 142 -7.21 -0.08 -14.15
N ILE A 143 -8.24 -0.62 -14.79
CA ILE A 143 -8.11 -1.74 -15.73
C ILE A 143 -8.55 -1.28 -17.11
N GLN A 144 -7.74 -1.58 -18.13
CA GLN A 144 -8.08 -1.48 -19.53
C GLN A 144 -8.36 -2.88 -20.08
N ILE A 145 -9.64 -3.25 -20.21
CA ILE A 145 -10.04 -4.63 -20.55
C ILE A 145 -9.43 -5.12 -21.86
N VAL A 146 -9.41 -4.27 -22.90
CA VAL A 146 -8.82 -4.63 -24.20
C VAL A 146 -7.35 -5.01 -24.04
N LYS A 147 -6.59 -4.19 -23.33
CA LYS A 147 -5.18 -4.42 -23.08
C LYS A 147 -4.91 -5.63 -22.18
N LEU A 148 -5.76 -5.84 -21.19
CA LEU A 148 -5.69 -7.02 -20.34
C LEU A 148 -5.89 -8.31 -21.13
N LEU A 149 -6.90 -8.34 -22.02
CA LEU A 149 -7.14 -9.47 -22.92
C LEU A 149 -5.96 -9.70 -23.86
N GLU A 150 -5.41 -8.63 -24.48
CA GLU A 150 -4.21 -8.72 -25.33
C GLU A 150 -3.01 -9.28 -24.57
N THR A 151 -2.84 -8.86 -23.32
CA THR A 151 -1.75 -9.32 -22.45
C THR A 151 -1.88 -10.79 -22.10
N LEU A 152 -3.05 -11.21 -21.61
CA LEU A 152 -3.30 -12.60 -21.18
C LEU A 152 -3.27 -13.59 -22.37
N ARG A 153 -3.66 -13.17 -23.58
CA ARG A 153 -3.58 -14.00 -24.81
C ARG A 153 -2.16 -14.43 -25.21
N ARG A 154 -1.14 -13.80 -24.64
CA ARG A 154 0.28 -14.20 -24.88
C ARG A 154 0.68 -15.43 -24.07
N PHE A 155 -0.10 -15.80 -23.07
CA PHE A 155 0.18 -16.89 -22.16
C PHE A 155 -0.75 -18.08 -22.45
N ASP A 156 -0.17 -19.27 -22.55
CA ASP A 156 -0.93 -20.51 -22.77
C ASP A 156 -1.77 -20.82 -21.54
N LYS A 157 -3.10 -20.63 -21.66
CA LYS A 157 -4.05 -20.82 -20.57
C LYS A 157 -4.12 -22.25 -20.01
N SER A 158 -3.54 -23.24 -20.71
CA SER A 158 -3.45 -24.62 -20.28
C SER A 158 -2.26 -24.89 -19.36
N LYS A 159 -1.35 -23.93 -19.19
CA LYS A 159 -0.16 -24.04 -18.34
C LYS A 159 -0.36 -23.29 -17.02
N GLU A 160 0.50 -23.61 -16.07
CA GLU A 160 0.52 -22.96 -14.76
C GLU A 160 1.23 -21.61 -14.85
N TRP A 161 0.49 -20.51 -14.61
CA TRP A 161 1.02 -19.16 -14.64
C TRP A 161 0.65 -18.40 -13.38
N PHE A 162 1.64 -17.71 -12.83
CA PHE A 162 1.51 -16.66 -11.83
C PHE A 162 2.08 -15.38 -12.45
N LEU A 163 1.21 -14.42 -12.78
CA LEU A 163 1.55 -13.21 -13.53
C LEU A 163 1.37 -11.98 -12.66
N GLY A 164 2.30 -11.01 -12.73
CA GLY A 164 2.18 -9.75 -12.00
C GLY A 164 3.33 -8.80 -12.29
N LYS A 165 3.24 -7.56 -11.80
CA LYS A 165 4.40 -6.68 -11.70
C LYS A 165 5.25 -7.19 -10.56
N ALA A 166 6.49 -7.56 -10.84
CA ALA A 166 7.37 -8.16 -9.84
C ALA A 166 8.02 -7.09 -8.95
N LEU A 167 7.87 -7.26 -7.66
CA LEU A 167 8.68 -6.64 -6.61
C LEU A 167 9.63 -7.70 -6.03
N TYR A 168 10.72 -7.25 -5.45
CA TYR A 168 11.70 -8.08 -4.75
C TYR A 168 12.43 -7.26 -3.70
N ASP A 169 12.93 -7.91 -2.66
CA ASP A 169 13.77 -7.27 -1.65
C ASP A 169 15.21 -7.16 -2.16
N GLU A 170 15.85 -6.01 -1.94
CA GLU A 170 17.28 -5.83 -2.24
C GLU A 170 18.16 -6.47 -1.15
N GLU A 171 17.67 -6.47 0.08
CA GLU A 171 18.31 -7.07 1.26
C GLU A 171 17.29 -7.91 2.02
N SER A 172 17.76 -8.74 2.94
CA SER A 172 16.88 -9.51 3.83
C SER A 172 16.13 -8.56 4.77
N THR A 173 14.81 -8.59 4.71
CA THR A 173 13.93 -7.65 5.42
C THR A 173 13.20 -8.33 6.57
N ILE A 174 12.83 -7.54 7.58
CA ILE A 174 12.00 -8.01 8.68
C ILE A 174 10.59 -8.34 8.20
N ILE A 175 10.11 -7.66 7.16
CA ILE A 175 8.76 -7.85 6.59
C ILE A 175 8.60 -9.28 6.08
N HIS A 176 9.62 -9.82 5.44
CA HIS A 176 9.64 -11.19 4.96
C HIS A 176 10.42 -12.14 5.89
N HIS A 177 10.52 -11.79 7.19
CA HIS A 177 11.15 -12.60 8.22
C HIS A 177 12.56 -13.10 7.85
N TYR A 178 13.33 -12.22 7.18
CA TYR A 178 14.65 -12.53 6.65
C TYR A 178 14.68 -13.76 5.74
N ALA A 179 13.56 -14.05 5.07
CA ALA A 179 13.52 -15.13 4.08
C ALA A 179 14.53 -14.86 2.95
N PHE A 180 15.09 -15.94 2.42
CA PHE A 180 16.08 -15.87 1.35
C PHE A 180 17.32 -15.02 1.67
N ALA A 181 17.79 -15.02 2.93
CA ALA A 181 18.89 -14.19 3.41
C ALA A 181 20.17 -14.26 2.55
N GLU A 182 20.44 -15.40 1.90
CA GLU A 182 21.60 -15.56 0.99
C GLU A 182 21.43 -14.80 -0.34
N ASN A 183 20.18 -14.71 -0.85
CA ASN A 183 19.85 -13.97 -2.07
C ASN A 183 18.38 -13.51 -2.04
N PRO A 184 18.08 -12.37 -1.43
CA PRO A 184 16.69 -11.87 -1.32
C PRO A 184 16.01 -11.62 -2.67
N THR A 185 16.79 -11.24 -3.70
CA THR A 185 16.26 -10.90 -5.02
C THR A 185 15.65 -12.08 -5.78
N VAL A 186 15.85 -13.31 -5.34
CA VAL A 186 15.23 -14.49 -5.97
C VAL A 186 13.75 -14.60 -5.60
N PHE A 187 13.34 -14.02 -4.45
CA PHE A 187 11.97 -13.99 -4.03
C PHE A 187 11.23 -12.83 -4.69
N LYS A 188 10.38 -13.16 -5.67
CA LYS A 188 9.55 -12.18 -6.37
C LYS A 188 8.10 -12.34 -5.97
N PHE A 189 7.46 -11.23 -5.65
CA PHE A 189 6.05 -11.15 -5.30
C PHE A 189 5.38 -10.03 -6.11
N PRO A 190 4.05 -10.07 -6.33
CA PRO A 190 3.38 -9.07 -7.14
C PRO A 190 3.21 -7.75 -6.38
N ASP A 191 3.31 -6.65 -7.11
CA ASP A 191 2.73 -5.39 -6.68
C ASP A 191 1.20 -5.50 -6.79
N PHE A 192 0.52 -5.64 -5.65
CA PHE A 192 -0.92 -5.92 -5.61
C PHE A 192 -1.75 -4.81 -6.26
N ALA A 193 -1.35 -3.56 -6.10
CA ALA A 193 -2.03 -2.40 -6.69
C ALA A 193 -1.93 -2.39 -8.22
N ALA A 194 -0.89 -3.00 -8.80
CA ALA A 194 -0.76 -3.15 -10.25
C ALA A 194 -1.65 -4.27 -10.82
N GLY A 195 -2.25 -5.09 -9.97
CA GLY A 195 -2.99 -6.28 -10.35
C GLY A 195 -2.10 -7.48 -10.69
N TRP A 196 -2.65 -8.68 -10.56
CA TRP A 196 -1.96 -9.94 -10.81
C TRP A 196 -2.92 -11.05 -11.19
N ALA A 197 -2.44 -12.10 -11.83
CA ALA A 197 -3.29 -13.16 -12.34
C ALA A 197 -2.75 -14.55 -12.06
N LEU A 198 -3.67 -15.48 -11.83
CA LEU A 198 -3.41 -16.92 -11.80
C LEU A 198 -4.16 -17.60 -12.94
N SER A 199 -3.47 -18.50 -13.64
CA SER A 199 -4.16 -19.42 -14.56
C SER A 199 -4.95 -20.45 -13.78
N ILE A 200 -6.06 -20.93 -14.33
CA ILE A 200 -6.89 -21.96 -13.69
C ILE A 200 -6.12 -23.26 -13.40
N PRO A 201 -5.22 -23.76 -14.27
CA PRO A 201 -4.38 -24.90 -13.89
C PRO A 201 -3.59 -24.70 -12.61
N LEU A 202 -3.04 -23.49 -12.39
CA LEU A 202 -2.33 -23.18 -11.17
C LEU A 202 -3.28 -23.08 -9.96
N VAL A 203 -4.45 -22.45 -10.11
CA VAL A 203 -5.47 -22.38 -9.06
C VAL A 203 -5.88 -23.80 -8.60
N ASN A 204 -6.15 -24.70 -9.55
CA ASN A 204 -6.51 -26.10 -9.26
C ASN A 204 -5.37 -26.83 -8.55
N LYS A 205 -4.13 -26.60 -8.95
CA LYS A 205 -2.95 -27.20 -8.29
C LYS A 205 -2.80 -26.68 -6.86
N LEU A 206 -2.93 -25.37 -6.65
CA LEU A 206 -2.85 -24.74 -5.31
C LEU A 206 -3.98 -25.27 -4.41
N ALA A 207 -5.21 -25.31 -4.89
CA ALA A 207 -6.35 -25.87 -4.15
C ALA A 207 -6.10 -27.32 -3.70
N ASN A 208 -5.58 -28.16 -4.60
CA ASN A 208 -5.24 -29.54 -4.28
C ASN A 208 -4.09 -29.64 -3.27
N LYS A 209 -3.05 -28.81 -3.42
CA LYS A 209 -1.93 -28.79 -2.48
C LYS A 209 -2.38 -28.36 -1.09
N LEU A 210 -3.17 -27.29 -0.97
CA LEU A 210 -3.67 -26.78 0.31
C LEU A 210 -4.61 -27.78 1.02
N LYS A 211 -5.30 -28.64 0.26
CA LYS A 211 -6.11 -29.72 0.83
C LYS A 211 -5.28 -30.84 1.46
N SER A 212 -4.16 -31.18 0.85
CA SER A 212 -3.26 -32.25 1.31
C SER A 212 -2.23 -31.78 2.34
N GLU A 213 -1.80 -30.54 2.21
CA GLU A 213 -0.77 -29.91 3.04
C GLU A 213 -1.29 -28.56 3.54
N PRO A 214 -1.97 -28.53 4.70
CA PRO A 214 -2.45 -27.27 5.26
C PRO A 214 -1.27 -26.33 5.57
N LEU A 215 -1.51 -25.03 5.48
CA LEU A 215 -0.50 -24.01 5.79
C LEU A 215 0.08 -24.23 7.19
N LYS A 216 1.39 -24.32 7.28
CA LYS A 216 2.10 -24.57 8.55
C LYS A 216 2.51 -23.29 9.26
N SER A 217 2.40 -22.15 8.58
CA SER A 217 2.80 -20.85 9.14
C SER A 217 1.63 -20.18 9.83
N ASP A 218 1.88 -19.66 11.04
CA ASP A 218 0.92 -18.86 11.79
C ASP A 218 0.82 -17.43 11.25
N PHE A 219 1.84 -16.95 10.57
CA PHE A 219 1.89 -15.61 9.98
C PHE A 219 1.70 -15.65 8.46
N THR A 220 0.84 -14.81 7.92
CA THR A 220 0.53 -14.77 6.48
C THR A 220 1.68 -14.30 5.63
N ILE A 221 2.56 -13.47 6.19
CA ILE A 221 3.80 -13.03 5.53
C ILE A 221 4.80 -14.19 5.41
N ASP A 222 4.75 -15.12 6.35
CA ASP A 222 5.54 -16.36 6.32
C ASP A 222 4.99 -17.41 5.34
N LEU A 223 4.27 -17.02 4.32
CA LEU A 223 4.06 -17.90 3.20
C LEU A 223 5.43 -18.32 2.70
N LYS A 224 6.00 -19.30 3.41
CA LYS A 224 7.20 -20.01 2.98
C LYS A 224 6.88 -20.54 1.60
N HIS A 225 7.29 -19.79 0.62
CA HIS A 225 7.54 -20.39 -0.67
C HIS A 225 8.58 -21.47 -0.37
N GLU A 226 8.09 -22.67 -0.14
CA GLU A 226 8.93 -23.82 0.17
C GLU A 226 10.07 -23.81 -0.83
N LYS A 227 11.26 -23.83 -0.30
CA LYS A 227 12.53 -23.78 -1.00
C LYS A 227 12.43 -24.40 -2.39
N GLY A 228 12.40 -23.59 -3.42
CA GLY A 228 12.62 -23.98 -4.81
C GLY A 228 11.45 -24.61 -5.60
N ASN A 229 10.32 -24.99 -5.00
CA ASN A 229 9.24 -25.73 -5.68
C ASN A 229 7.89 -24.98 -5.71
N GLY A 230 7.83 -23.73 -5.29
CA GLY A 230 6.62 -22.90 -5.38
C GLY A 230 6.39 -22.32 -6.79
N PRO A 231 5.19 -21.79 -7.08
CA PRO A 231 4.94 -21.08 -8.32
C PRO A 231 5.79 -19.80 -8.39
N HIS A 232 6.57 -19.67 -9.45
CA HIS A 232 7.38 -18.46 -9.67
C HIS A 232 6.56 -17.37 -10.34
N LEU A 233 6.66 -16.14 -9.83
CA LEU A 233 6.04 -14.98 -10.47
C LEU A 233 6.72 -14.70 -11.82
N THR A 234 5.93 -14.63 -12.88
CA THR A 234 6.34 -14.20 -14.21
C THR A 234 6.03 -12.70 -14.33
N PRO A 235 7.06 -11.85 -14.49
CA PRO A 235 6.86 -10.41 -14.63
C PRO A 235 6.08 -10.05 -15.90
N VAL A 236 5.09 -9.16 -15.76
CA VAL A 236 4.27 -8.63 -16.86
C VAL A 236 4.41 -7.11 -16.89
N PRO A 237 5.14 -6.56 -17.89
CA PRO A 237 5.41 -5.12 -17.99
C PRO A 237 4.15 -4.26 -18.18
N GLU A 238 3.07 -4.83 -18.70
CA GLU A 238 1.80 -4.15 -18.92
C GLU A 238 0.97 -3.97 -17.63
N PHE A 239 1.38 -4.59 -16.53
CA PHE A 239 0.82 -4.30 -15.21
C PHE A 239 1.63 -3.16 -14.60
N CYS A 240 1.11 -1.95 -14.79
CA CYS A 240 1.85 -0.71 -14.52
C CYS A 240 1.44 -0.09 -13.18
N THR A 241 2.39 0.69 -12.63
CA THR A 241 2.15 1.59 -11.49
C THR A 241 2.39 3.06 -11.87
N ASP A 242 2.49 3.35 -13.17
CA ASP A 242 2.78 4.69 -13.67
C ASP A 242 1.54 5.60 -13.64
N ASP A 243 1.75 6.89 -13.44
CA ASP A 243 0.73 7.92 -13.49
C ASP A 243 0.10 8.01 -14.91
N LEU A 244 -1.20 8.31 -14.94
CA LEU A 244 -2.02 8.42 -16.16
C LEU A 244 -1.47 9.41 -17.21
N ASN A 245 -0.58 10.31 -16.83
CA ASN A 245 0.00 11.32 -17.70
C ASN A 245 1.28 10.85 -18.41
N SER A 246 1.74 9.62 -18.17
CA SER A 246 2.92 9.05 -18.81
C SER A 246 2.59 8.57 -20.23
N TYR A 247 3.46 8.86 -21.21
CA TYR A 247 3.39 8.28 -22.56
C TYR A 247 3.38 6.74 -22.56
N LYS A 248 3.79 6.11 -21.48
CA LYS A 248 3.77 4.66 -21.27
C LYS A 248 2.36 4.12 -21.03
N ALA A 249 1.39 4.94 -20.60
CA ALA A 249 0.03 4.52 -20.29
C ALA A 249 -0.69 3.81 -21.44
N VAL A 250 -0.29 4.08 -22.69
CA VAL A 250 -0.87 3.45 -23.89
C VAL A 250 -0.65 1.94 -23.93
N HIS A 251 0.40 1.43 -23.30
CA HIS A 251 0.74 0.01 -23.29
C HIS A 251 0.27 -0.73 -22.03
N CYS A 252 -0.23 -0.01 -21.04
CA CYS A 252 -0.62 -0.58 -19.76
C CYS A 252 -1.98 -1.28 -19.83
N ALA A 253 -2.06 -2.51 -19.34
CA ALA A 253 -3.31 -3.24 -19.12
C ALA A 253 -3.96 -2.81 -17.80
N THR A 254 -3.13 -2.47 -16.83
CA THR A 254 -3.53 -1.93 -15.53
C THR A 254 -2.71 -0.69 -15.19
N MET A 255 -3.28 0.17 -14.38
CA MET A 255 -2.63 1.36 -13.86
C MET A 255 -3.10 1.62 -12.44
N PHE A 256 -2.24 2.21 -11.66
CA PHE A 256 -2.51 2.55 -10.27
C PHE A 256 -2.11 4.00 -10.02
N SER A 257 -2.93 4.72 -9.27
CA SER A 257 -2.69 6.13 -8.98
C SER A 257 -1.86 6.30 -7.71
N ASN A 258 -0.82 7.09 -7.83
CA ASN A 258 0.12 7.39 -6.76
C ASN A 258 -0.30 8.64 -5.96
N PHE A 259 -1.54 8.71 -5.48
CA PHE A 259 -1.97 9.85 -4.68
C PHE A 259 -2.59 9.42 -3.35
N LEU A 260 -2.40 10.27 -2.34
CA LEU A 260 -3.09 10.14 -1.08
C LEU A 260 -4.59 10.36 -1.27
N PRO A 261 -5.47 9.43 -0.87
CA PRO A 261 -6.90 9.66 -0.93
C PRO A 261 -7.31 10.89 -0.11
N VAL A 262 -8.10 11.75 -0.71
CA VAL A 262 -8.65 12.96 -0.08
C VAL A 262 -10.11 13.08 -0.53
N CYS A 263 -11.06 12.94 0.42
CA CYS A 263 -12.48 12.89 0.11
C CYS A 263 -13.25 14.14 0.51
N GLY A 264 -12.54 15.14 1.02
CA GLY A 264 -13.12 16.40 1.49
C GLY A 264 -12.07 17.28 2.13
N ASP A 265 -12.50 18.15 3.03
CA ASP A 265 -11.58 18.94 3.84
C ASP A 265 -10.81 18.04 4.79
N PRO A 266 -9.50 18.26 4.97
CA PRO A 266 -8.74 17.51 5.95
C PRO A 266 -9.35 17.62 7.35
N VAL A 267 -9.41 16.52 8.08
CA VAL A 267 -9.89 16.49 9.47
C VAL A 267 -9.12 17.54 10.29
N LYS A 268 -9.80 18.26 11.17
CA LYS A 268 -9.16 19.28 11.99
C LYS A 268 -8.12 18.65 12.92
N LYS A 269 -7.08 19.40 13.27
CA LYS A 269 -6.04 18.90 14.19
C LYS A 269 -6.63 18.55 15.57
N GLU A 270 -7.62 19.31 16.03
CA GLU A 270 -8.30 19.17 17.30
C GLU A 270 -9.22 17.94 17.36
N ASP A 271 -9.57 17.37 16.18
CA ASP A 271 -10.38 16.17 16.06
C ASP A 271 -9.55 14.87 16.11
N ILE A 272 -8.24 14.98 16.25
CA ILE A 272 -7.32 13.84 16.35
C ILE A 272 -6.54 13.94 17.66
N PHE A 273 -6.71 12.91 18.49
CA PHE A 273 -5.93 12.73 19.70
C PHE A 273 -4.81 11.73 19.45
N VAL A 274 -3.57 12.09 19.70
CA VAL A 274 -2.41 11.23 19.51
C VAL A 274 -1.87 10.79 20.87
N ALA A 275 -1.85 9.49 21.08
CA ALA A 275 -1.31 8.82 22.26
C ALA A 275 0.03 8.18 21.93
N VAL A 276 1.10 8.67 22.52
CA VAL A 276 2.44 8.12 22.36
C VAL A 276 2.75 7.14 23.47
N LYS A 277 2.94 5.87 23.16
CA LYS A 277 3.40 4.87 24.12
C LYS A 277 4.92 4.98 24.27
N THR A 278 5.40 5.17 25.49
CA THR A 278 6.81 5.24 25.83
C THR A 278 7.08 4.56 27.18
N CYS A 279 8.34 4.57 27.61
CA CYS A 279 8.76 4.18 28.96
C CYS A 279 9.97 5.02 29.40
N GLN A 280 10.22 5.05 30.72
CA GLN A 280 11.30 5.83 31.31
C GLN A 280 12.65 5.64 30.61
N LYS A 281 12.93 4.41 30.19
CA LYS A 281 14.18 4.05 29.47
C LYS A 281 14.39 4.86 28.20
N PHE A 282 13.32 5.23 27.48
CA PHE A 282 13.38 5.87 26.17
C PHE A 282 13.07 7.36 26.19
N HIS A 283 12.75 7.94 27.35
CA HIS A 283 12.44 9.37 27.47
C HIS A 283 13.54 10.26 26.89
N ARG A 284 14.80 9.93 27.12
CA ARG A 284 15.96 10.74 26.67
C ARG A 284 16.32 10.54 25.21
N ASP A 285 16.09 9.35 24.68
CA ASP A 285 16.59 8.99 23.35
C ASP A 285 15.52 9.11 22.26
N ARG A 286 14.24 8.76 22.56
CA ARG A 286 13.19 8.69 21.55
C ARG A 286 12.22 9.88 21.58
N ILE A 287 11.84 10.38 22.74
CA ILE A 287 10.90 11.52 22.82
C ILE A 287 11.47 12.79 22.14
N PRO A 288 12.78 13.12 22.24
CA PRO A 288 13.31 14.25 21.48
C PRO A 288 13.15 14.12 19.97
N ILE A 289 13.15 12.88 19.43
CA ILE A 289 12.92 12.63 17.99
C ILE A 289 11.46 12.95 17.63
N VAL A 290 10.50 12.48 18.43
CA VAL A 290 9.07 12.81 18.25
C VAL A 290 8.86 14.32 18.23
N LYS A 291 9.46 15.05 19.18
CA LYS A 291 9.39 16.52 19.30
C LYS A 291 10.08 17.26 18.16
N GLN A 292 11.16 16.71 17.61
CA GLN A 292 11.87 17.30 16.46
C GLN A 292 11.21 17.03 15.12
N THR A 293 10.31 16.05 15.07
CA THR A 293 9.68 15.60 13.83
C THR A 293 8.21 16.02 13.77
N TRP A 294 7.29 15.20 14.18
CA TRP A 294 5.88 15.34 13.86
C TRP A 294 5.00 15.92 15.00
N GLU A 295 5.49 16.03 16.24
CA GLU A 295 4.66 16.53 17.35
C GLU A 295 3.98 17.87 17.04
N SER A 296 4.71 18.81 16.41
CA SER A 296 4.19 20.13 16.06
C SER A 296 3.05 20.12 15.02
N GLU A 297 2.85 19.00 14.33
CA GLU A 297 1.74 18.86 13.39
C GLU A 297 0.42 18.50 14.10
N ALA A 298 0.47 17.92 15.28
CA ALA A 298 -0.68 17.53 16.08
C ALA A 298 -1.10 18.65 17.05
N ALA A 299 -2.39 18.73 17.39
CA ALA A 299 -2.91 19.68 18.39
C ALA A 299 -3.03 19.03 19.78
N LEU A 300 -3.32 17.75 19.83
CA LEU A 300 -3.56 16.99 21.06
C LEU A 300 -2.61 15.80 21.09
N VAL A 301 -1.57 15.87 21.92
CA VAL A 301 -0.59 14.79 22.13
C VAL A 301 -0.43 14.53 23.62
N GLU A 302 -0.56 13.27 24.03
CA GLU A 302 -0.19 12.82 25.38
C GLU A 302 0.83 11.69 25.30
N TYR A 303 1.79 11.70 26.25
CA TYR A 303 2.83 10.68 26.37
C TYR A 303 2.52 9.77 27.53
N TYR A 304 2.41 8.48 27.29
CA TYR A 304 2.06 7.47 28.28
C TYR A 304 3.25 6.60 28.63
N SER A 305 3.64 6.61 29.90
CA SER A 305 4.84 5.97 30.40
C SER A 305 4.54 5.16 31.67
N ASP A 306 5.51 4.41 32.12
CA ASP A 306 5.61 3.79 33.45
C ASP A 306 6.23 4.74 34.51
N TYR A 307 6.54 5.97 34.11
CA TYR A 307 7.15 6.97 34.96
C TYR A 307 6.68 8.38 34.57
N ALA A 308 6.16 9.12 35.55
CA ALA A 308 5.76 10.51 35.36
C ALA A 308 6.98 11.43 35.36
N GLU A 309 7.26 12.07 34.25
CA GLU A 309 8.35 13.04 34.06
C GLU A 309 7.80 14.39 33.60
N THR A 310 7.94 15.41 34.46
CA THR A 310 7.36 16.73 34.20
C THR A 310 7.99 17.48 33.02
N SER A 311 9.25 17.20 32.67
CA SER A 311 9.96 17.82 31.56
C SER A 311 9.42 17.38 30.19
N ILE A 312 8.76 16.21 30.12
CA ILE A 312 8.14 15.66 28.92
C ILE A 312 6.61 15.78 28.97
N PRO A 313 6.00 16.10 30.05
CA PRO A 313 4.71 15.85 30.69
C PRO A 313 4.13 14.45 30.43
N THR A 314 4.90 13.41 30.79
CA THR A 314 4.41 12.03 30.69
C THR A 314 3.36 11.70 31.73
N ILE A 315 2.44 10.82 31.35
CA ILE A 315 1.34 10.32 32.20
C ILE A 315 1.63 8.88 32.57
N ASP A 316 1.73 8.63 33.87
CA ASP A 316 1.77 7.28 34.43
C ASP A 316 0.33 6.77 34.58
N LEU A 317 0.00 5.66 33.91
CA LEU A 317 -1.31 5.02 33.97
C LEU A 317 -1.41 3.98 35.10
N GLY A 318 -0.37 3.81 35.92
CA GLY A 318 -0.27 2.76 36.93
C GLY A 318 -0.11 1.35 36.33
N VAL A 319 0.24 1.25 35.06
CA VAL A 319 0.50 0.00 34.38
C VAL A 319 2.00 -0.19 34.25
N PRO A 320 2.58 -1.31 34.74
CA PRO A 320 4.02 -1.53 34.68
C PRO A 320 4.47 -1.64 33.22
N ASN A 321 5.69 -1.17 32.93
CA ASN A 321 6.30 -1.41 31.63
C ASN A 321 6.65 -2.90 31.48
N THR A 322 6.50 -3.39 30.26
CA THR A 322 6.71 -4.78 29.89
C THR A 322 7.68 -4.86 28.70
N GLU A 323 8.44 -5.97 28.59
CA GLU A 323 9.47 -6.12 27.55
C GLU A 323 8.94 -6.63 26.21
N ARG A 324 7.81 -7.34 26.21
CA ARG A 324 7.31 -8.06 25.02
C ARG A 324 6.16 -7.36 24.35
N GLY A 325 5.08 -7.16 25.07
CA GLY A 325 3.87 -6.51 24.58
C GLY A 325 3.41 -5.43 25.55
N HIS A 326 2.46 -4.61 25.16
CA HIS A 326 2.02 -3.44 25.93
C HIS A 326 0.50 -3.37 26.10
N CYS A 327 -0.16 -4.54 26.10
CA CYS A 327 -1.62 -4.64 26.11
C CYS A 327 -2.26 -3.84 27.27
N GLY A 328 -1.76 -4.00 28.50
CA GLY A 328 -2.30 -3.26 29.63
C GLY A 328 -2.23 -1.74 29.44
N LYS A 329 -1.11 -1.24 28.92
CA LYS A 329 -0.93 0.20 28.62
C LYS A 329 -1.90 0.67 27.54
N THR A 330 -2.04 -0.09 26.47
CA THR A 330 -2.93 0.25 25.34
C THR A 330 -4.39 0.30 25.80
N PHE A 331 -4.86 -0.69 26.56
CA PHE A 331 -6.25 -0.67 27.06
C PHE A 331 -6.50 0.49 28.05
N ALA A 332 -5.53 0.79 28.93
CA ALA A 332 -5.63 1.95 29.81
C ALA A 332 -5.70 3.28 29.03
N ILE A 333 -5.01 3.39 27.90
CA ILE A 333 -5.12 4.55 26.99
C ILE A 333 -6.53 4.63 26.39
N LEU A 334 -7.08 3.53 25.90
CA LEU A 334 -8.42 3.46 25.32
C LEU A 334 -9.49 3.88 26.33
N GLU A 335 -9.43 3.35 27.57
CA GLU A 335 -10.33 3.71 28.66
C GLU A 335 -10.21 5.19 29.03
N ARG A 336 -8.98 5.70 29.17
CA ARG A 336 -8.73 7.11 29.46
C ARG A 336 -9.29 8.02 28.37
N PHE A 337 -9.09 7.69 27.10
CA PHE A 337 -9.62 8.46 25.99
C PHE A 337 -11.14 8.61 26.02
N LEU A 338 -11.88 7.56 26.39
CA LEU A 338 -13.34 7.65 26.52
C LEU A 338 -13.77 8.42 27.78
N ASN A 339 -13.01 8.30 28.87
CA ASN A 339 -13.35 8.89 30.18
C ASN A 339 -12.99 10.39 30.29
N GLN A 340 -12.17 10.92 29.39
CA GLN A 340 -11.87 12.35 29.35
C GLN A 340 -13.09 13.13 28.92
N SER A 341 -13.78 13.69 29.91
CA SER A 341 -15.10 14.40 29.80
C SER A 341 -15.05 15.64 28.90
N SER A 342 -13.87 16.21 28.66
CA SER A 342 -13.68 17.47 27.93
C SER A 342 -13.53 17.33 26.44
N SER A 343 -13.21 16.13 25.93
CA SER A 343 -12.91 15.91 24.52
C SER A 343 -13.88 14.93 23.87
N LYS A 344 -14.72 15.44 22.97
CA LYS A 344 -15.51 14.62 22.03
C LYS A 344 -14.72 14.29 20.76
N THR A 345 -13.40 14.23 20.85
CA THR A 345 -12.51 13.97 19.74
C THR A 345 -12.90 12.67 19.02
N PRO A 346 -13.19 12.70 17.73
CA PRO A 346 -13.69 11.52 17.01
C PRO A 346 -12.61 10.46 16.72
N TRP A 347 -11.34 10.86 16.68
CA TRP A 347 -10.24 9.98 16.30
C TRP A 347 -9.17 9.86 17.39
N LEU A 348 -8.75 8.63 17.66
CA LEU A 348 -7.56 8.31 18.46
C LEU A 348 -6.50 7.66 17.58
N VAL A 349 -5.27 8.12 17.73
CA VAL A 349 -4.09 7.52 17.10
C VAL A 349 -3.16 7.05 18.21
N ILE A 350 -2.85 5.77 18.25
CA ILE A 350 -1.85 5.21 19.17
C ILE A 350 -0.59 4.89 18.37
N VAL A 351 0.54 5.41 18.80
CA VAL A 351 1.86 5.19 18.21
C VAL A 351 2.90 4.84 19.26
N ASP A 352 3.93 4.12 18.85
CA ASP A 352 5.12 3.90 19.68
C ASP A 352 6.06 5.12 19.63
N ASP A 353 6.94 5.27 20.60
CA ASP A 353 7.91 6.39 20.66
C ASP A 353 9.00 6.30 19.57
N ASP A 354 9.04 5.21 18.80
CA ASP A 354 9.84 5.04 17.60
C ASP A 354 9.02 4.90 16.30
N THR A 355 7.79 5.42 16.30
CA THR A 355 6.96 5.60 15.11
C THR A 355 7.19 7.00 14.54
N LEU A 356 7.53 7.07 13.26
CA LEU A 356 7.52 8.30 12.46
C LEU A 356 6.19 8.39 11.71
N ILE A 357 5.44 9.48 11.90
CA ILE A 357 4.11 9.62 11.29
C ILE A 357 3.89 11.02 10.73
N SER A 358 3.22 11.14 9.59
CA SER A 358 2.75 12.40 9.02
C SER A 358 1.31 12.68 9.44
N ILE A 359 1.12 13.48 10.45
CA ILE A 359 -0.21 13.91 10.90
C ILE A 359 -0.92 14.71 9.79
N PHE A 360 -0.16 15.47 9.01
CA PHE A 360 -0.68 16.20 7.85
C PHE A 360 -1.34 15.28 6.81
N ARG A 361 -0.70 14.17 6.45
CA ARG A 361 -1.26 13.19 5.51
C ARG A 361 -2.39 12.38 6.12
N LEU A 362 -2.25 12.01 7.40
CA LEU A 362 -3.30 11.30 8.13
C LEU A 362 -4.61 12.09 8.16
N ARG A 363 -4.56 13.39 8.42
CA ARG A 363 -5.74 14.28 8.40
C ARG A 363 -6.45 14.26 7.04
N LYS A 364 -5.70 14.21 5.95
CA LYS A 364 -6.24 14.10 4.58
C LYS A 364 -6.90 12.74 4.37
N LEU A 365 -6.21 11.67 4.73
CA LEU A 365 -6.76 10.31 4.63
C LEU A 365 -8.06 10.16 5.43
N LEU A 366 -8.09 10.63 6.67
CA LEU A 366 -9.26 10.51 7.55
C LEU A 366 -10.48 11.28 7.05
N SER A 367 -10.34 12.21 6.10
CA SER A 367 -11.49 12.83 5.43
C SER A 367 -12.32 11.84 4.62
N CYS A 368 -11.79 10.65 4.34
CA CYS A 368 -12.47 9.60 3.60
C CYS A 368 -13.26 8.62 4.49
N TYR A 369 -13.08 8.69 5.80
CA TYR A 369 -13.71 7.76 6.74
C TYR A 369 -14.77 8.48 7.59
N ASP A 370 -15.89 7.80 7.82
CA ASP A 370 -16.91 8.28 8.74
C ASP A 370 -16.50 7.93 10.20
N PRO A 371 -16.30 8.92 11.08
CA PRO A 371 -15.97 8.66 12.49
C PRO A 371 -17.10 7.99 13.28
N ASN A 372 -18.33 7.93 12.75
CA ASN A 372 -19.45 7.22 13.35
C ASN A 372 -19.48 5.73 12.95
N GLU A 373 -18.67 5.30 11.98
CA GLU A 373 -18.41 3.89 11.73
C GLU A 373 -17.34 3.36 12.71
N PRO A 374 -17.41 2.07 13.09
CA PRO A 374 -16.39 1.45 13.93
C PRO A 374 -15.12 1.17 13.08
N VAL A 375 -14.25 2.16 12.96
CA VAL A 375 -13.01 2.08 12.16
C VAL A 375 -11.83 1.75 13.06
N PHE A 376 -11.09 0.67 12.73
CA PHE A 376 -9.78 0.35 13.26
C PHE A 376 -8.82 0.21 12.08
N LEU A 377 -7.95 1.21 11.88
CA LEU A 377 -7.20 1.46 10.65
C LEU A 377 -5.69 1.44 10.89
N GLY A 378 -4.95 0.86 9.95
CA GLY A 378 -3.49 0.82 9.90
C GLY A 378 -2.96 -0.26 8.96
N GLU A 379 -1.72 -0.70 9.13
CA GLU A 379 -1.18 -1.83 8.36
C GLU A 379 -1.68 -3.15 8.94
N ARG A 380 -2.35 -3.95 8.12
CA ARG A 380 -2.96 -5.23 8.52
C ARG A 380 -2.01 -6.39 8.35
N TYR A 381 -1.85 -7.17 9.41
CA TYR A 381 -1.22 -8.48 9.40
C TYR A 381 -2.25 -9.57 9.76
N GLY A 382 -1.87 -10.83 9.65
CA GLY A 382 -2.71 -11.96 10.02
C GLY A 382 -1.94 -12.99 10.83
N TYR A 383 -2.65 -13.66 11.71
CA TYR A 383 -2.14 -14.76 12.51
C TYR A 383 -3.07 -15.96 12.40
N GLY A 384 -2.51 -17.13 12.07
CA GLY A 384 -3.27 -18.39 12.02
C GLY A 384 -4.42 -18.44 11.01
N LEU A 385 -4.41 -17.60 9.96
CA LEU A 385 -5.54 -17.44 9.03
C LEU A 385 -5.90 -18.71 8.26
N GLY A 386 -4.98 -19.66 8.11
CA GLY A 386 -5.26 -20.98 7.52
C GLY A 386 -5.99 -21.95 8.45
N THR A 387 -6.11 -21.63 9.74
CA THR A 387 -6.62 -22.52 10.79
C THR A 387 -7.68 -21.85 11.68
N GLY A 388 -8.36 -20.81 11.18
CA GLY A 388 -9.36 -20.06 11.95
C GLY A 388 -8.76 -18.97 12.84
N GLY A 389 -7.64 -18.41 12.44
CA GLY A 389 -7.00 -17.26 13.11
C GLY A 389 -7.69 -15.93 12.84
N TYR A 390 -6.98 -14.83 13.03
CA TYR A 390 -7.54 -13.49 12.94
C TYR A 390 -6.57 -12.52 12.26
N SER A 391 -7.13 -11.40 11.78
CA SER A 391 -6.37 -10.25 11.30
C SER A 391 -6.18 -9.23 12.40
N TYR A 392 -5.08 -8.48 12.38
CA TYR A 392 -4.81 -7.41 13.32
C TYR A 392 -4.08 -6.23 12.65
N ILE A 393 -4.17 -5.05 13.24
CA ILE A 393 -3.41 -3.88 12.82
C ILE A 393 -2.11 -3.84 13.63
N THR A 394 -0.98 -3.69 12.96
CA THR A 394 0.34 -3.66 13.61
C THR A 394 0.50 -2.42 14.49
N GLY A 395 0.99 -2.61 15.73
CA GLY A 395 1.13 -1.52 16.69
C GLY A 395 2.13 -0.46 16.25
N GLY A 396 3.31 -0.89 15.79
CA GLY A 396 4.41 0.02 15.48
C GLY A 396 4.16 0.89 14.24
N GLY A 397 3.39 0.41 13.24
CA GLY A 397 2.97 1.24 12.11
C GLY A 397 2.02 2.37 12.49
N GLY A 398 1.45 2.29 13.69
CA GLY A 398 0.41 3.19 14.19
C GLY A 398 -0.99 2.60 14.03
N MET A 399 -1.78 2.74 15.08
CA MET A 399 -3.16 2.26 15.18
C MET A 399 -4.10 3.45 15.27
N VAL A 400 -5.03 3.55 14.32
CA VAL A 400 -6.03 4.62 14.27
C VAL A 400 -7.41 4.05 14.57
N PHE A 401 -8.11 4.68 15.52
CA PHE A 401 -9.43 4.26 15.95
C PHE A 401 -10.43 5.40 15.80
N SER A 402 -11.62 5.09 15.28
CA SER A 402 -12.76 5.96 15.53
C SER A 402 -13.21 5.81 17.00
N ARG A 403 -13.83 6.85 17.55
CA ARG A 403 -14.42 6.78 18.89
C ARG A 403 -15.44 5.66 19.01
N GLU A 404 -16.23 5.45 17.96
CA GLU A 404 -17.24 4.37 17.88
C GLU A 404 -16.59 2.98 18.00
N ALA A 405 -15.44 2.75 17.36
CA ALA A 405 -14.69 1.48 17.46
C ALA A 405 -14.28 1.22 18.93
N ILE A 406 -13.76 2.24 19.62
CA ILE A 406 -13.32 2.11 21.02
C ILE A 406 -14.51 1.86 21.93
N GLN A 407 -15.64 2.54 21.72
CA GLN A 407 -16.86 2.33 22.51
C GLN A 407 -17.36 0.90 22.39
N LYS A 408 -17.44 0.36 21.18
CA LYS A 408 -17.85 -1.04 20.96
C LYS A 408 -16.86 -2.03 21.57
N LEU A 409 -15.56 -1.79 21.42
CA LEU A 409 -14.52 -2.62 21.99
C LEU A 409 -14.65 -2.72 23.51
N LEU A 410 -14.69 -1.57 24.21
CA LEU A 410 -14.75 -1.57 25.67
C LEU A 410 -16.10 -2.05 26.21
N ALA A 411 -17.22 -1.80 25.50
CA ALA A 411 -18.54 -2.34 25.85
C ALA A 411 -18.59 -3.87 25.77
N SER A 412 -17.78 -4.50 24.92
CA SER A 412 -17.70 -5.95 24.75
C SER A 412 -17.04 -6.66 25.94
N LYS A 413 -16.39 -5.91 26.83
CA LYS A 413 -15.57 -6.42 27.93
C LYS A 413 -14.36 -7.25 27.47
N CYS A 414 -13.97 -7.15 26.20
CA CYS A 414 -12.73 -7.72 25.75
C CYS A 414 -11.55 -6.99 26.43
N GLN A 415 -10.59 -7.73 26.92
CA GLN A 415 -9.49 -7.19 27.73
C GLN A 415 -8.23 -8.01 27.55
N CYS A 416 -7.10 -7.48 27.99
CA CYS A 416 -5.83 -8.20 27.99
C CYS A 416 -5.88 -9.42 28.90
N TYR A 417 -5.37 -10.55 28.43
CA TYR A 417 -5.14 -11.72 29.27
C TYR A 417 -3.87 -11.55 30.13
N SER A 418 -2.97 -10.64 29.77
CA SER A 418 -1.76 -10.23 30.51
C SER A 418 -1.34 -8.82 30.07
N ASN A 419 -0.68 -8.06 30.96
CA ASN A 419 -0.15 -6.73 30.62
C ASN A 419 0.92 -6.76 29.55
N ASP A 420 1.68 -7.88 29.43
CA ASP A 420 2.74 -8.10 28.48
C ASP A 420 2.28 -8.84 27.19
N ALA A 421 0.97 -9.03 27.02
CA ALA A 421 0.42 -9.55 25.78
C ALA A 421 0.69 -8.60 24.61
N PRO A 422 0.87 -9.09 23.38
CA PRO A 422 0.92 -8.24 22.19
C PRO A 422 -0.41 -7.51 22.01
N ASP A 423 -0.41 -6.20 22.20
CA ASP A 423 -1.62 -5.35 22.21
C ASP A 423 -2.34 -5.38 20.87
N ASP A 424 -1.61 -5.28 19.77
CA ASP A 424 -2.12 -5.34 18.41
C ASP A 424 -2.84 -6.67 18.10
N MET A 425 -2.25 -7.79 18.51
CA MET A 425 -2.86 -9.11 18.33
C MET A 425 -4.10 -9.30 19.22
N VAL A 426 -4.07 -8.83 20.47
CA VAL A 426 -5.24 -8.88 21.38
C VAL A 426 -6.38 -8.04 20.82
N LEU A 427 -6.09 -6.84 20.32
CA LEU A 427 -7.07 -5.98 19.66
C LEU A 427 -7.67 -6.67 18.43
N GLY A 428 -6.83 -7.30 17.60
CA GLY A 428 -7.29 -8.08 16.44
C GLY A 428 -8.27 -9.19 16.81
N MET A 429 -7.95 -9.98 17.85
CA MET A 429 -8.87 -11.00 18.40
C MET A 429 -10.19 -10.38 18.87
N CYS A 430 -10.13 -9.26 19.58
CA CYS A 430 -11.31 -8.59 20.10
C CYS A 430 -12.24 -8.11 18.98
N PHE A 431 -11.68 -7.43 17.98
CA PHE A 431 -12.45 -6.93 16.83
C PHE A 431 -13.03 -8.08 15.98
N SER A 432 -12.25 -9.15 15.76
CA SER A 432 -12.74 -10.37 15.11
C SER A 432 -13.91 -11.00 15.89
N GLY A 433 -13.77 -11.13 17.22
CA GLY A 433 -14.85 -11.65 18.09
C GLY A 433 -16.12 -10.81 18.10
N LEU A 434 -16.00 -9.50 17.81
CA LEU A 434 -17.13 -8.57 17.66
C LEU A 434 -17.74 -8.59 16.25
N GLY A 435 -17.15 -9.30 15.30
CA GLY A 435 -17.53 -9.24 13.89
C GLY A 435 -17.27 -7.87 13.24
N ILE A 436 -16.38 -7.05 13.81
CA ILE A 436 -15.97 -5.75 13.28
C ILE A 436 -14.67 -5.96 12.49
N PRO A 437 -14.70 -5.85 11.16
CA PRO A 437 -13.50 -6.00 10.34
C PRO A 437 -12.55 -4.83 10.56
N ILE A 438 -11.26 -5.14 10.65
CA ILE A 438 -10.22 -4.12 10.67
C ILE A 438 -9.99 -3.56 9.26
N THR A 439 -9.54 -2.32 9.16
CA THR A 439 -9.33 -1.61 7.89
C THR A 439 -7.84 -1.51 7.57
N HIS A 440 -7.43 -2.11 6.47
CA HIS A 440 -6.05 -2.01 5.96
C HIS A 440 -5.83 -0.71 5.21
N CYS A 441 -4.69 -0.07 5.47
CA CYS A 441 -4.19 1.02 4.66
C CYS A 441 -2.70 0.79 4.33
N PRO A 442 -2.33 0.61 3.07
CA PRO A 442 -0.95 0.30 2.66
C PRO A 442 0.01 1.48 2.83
N LEU A 443 -0.46 2.63 3.31
CA LEU A 443 0.36 3.81 3.57
C LEU A 443 0.95 3.83 4.99
N PHE A 444 0.52 2.91 5.87
CA PHE A 444 1.13 2.67 7.17
C PHE A 444 2.15 1.55 7.07
N HIS A 445 3.32 1.71 7.70
CA HIS A 445 4.43 0.80 7.55
C HIS A 445 5.00 0.38 8.91
N GLN A 446 4.95 -0.93 9.20
CA GLN A 446 5.47 -1.55 10.42
C GLN A 446 7.00 -1.56 10.49
N ALA A 447 7.67 -1.30 9.38
CA ALA A 447 9.12 -1.35 9.30
C ALA A 447 9.72 -0.03 8.77
N ARG A 448 11.04 0.00 8.59
CA ARG A 448 11.79 1.18 8.12
C ARG A 448 11.64 1.34 6.60
N PRO A 449 11.85 2.54 6.02
CA PRO A 449 11.84 2.70 4.57
C PRO A 449 12.74 1.71 3.82
N MET A 450 13.90 1.36 4.37
CA MET A 450 14.84 0.42 3.76
C MET A 450 14.37 -1.05 3.78
N ASP A 451 13.36 -1.37 4.56
CA ASP A 451 12.80 -2.73 4.63
C ASP A 451 11.75 -3.01 3.54
N TYR A 452 11.41 -2.02 2.70
CA TYR A 452 10.46 -2.14 1.60
C TYR A 452 11.16 -2.01 0.25
N PRO A 453 10.69 -2.68 -0.81
CA PRO A 453 11.22 -2.48 -2.15
C PRO A 453 11.16 -1.01 -2.57
N LYS A 454 12.23 -0.52 -3.19
CA LYS A 454 12.30 0.89 -3.64
C LYS A 454 11.20 1.23 -4.64
N ASP A 455 10.93 0.32 -5.58
CA ASP A 455 9.85 0.49 -6.55
C ASP A 455 8.48 0.61 -5.89
N TYR A 456 8.23 -0.16 -4.83
CA TYR A 456 7.00 -0.08 -4.06
C TYR A 456 6.83 1.30 -3.39
N LEU A 457 7.87 1.77 -2.67
CA LEU A 457 7.82 3.07 -1.99
C LEU A 457 7.81 4.25 -2.98
N ALA A 458 8.43 4.12 -4.15
CA ALA A 458 8.43 5.16 -5.18
C ALA A 458 7.01 5.50 -5.67
N HIS A 459 6.07 4.56 -5.53
CA HIS A 459 4.67 4.70 -5.91
C HIS A 459 3.73 4.92 -4.74
N GLN A 460 4.24 5.33 -3.57
CA GLN A 460 3.44 5.60 -2.39
C GLN A 460 3.67 7.00 -1.82
N ILE A 461 2.66 7.47 -1.09
CA ILE A 461 2.74 8.66 -0.24
C ILE A 461 2.56 8.18 1.22
N PRO A 462 3.62 7.64 1.85
CA PRO A 462 3.52 6.97 3.14
C PRO A 462 3.02 7.90 4.23
N ILE A 463 2.25 7.33 5.19
CA ILE A 463 1.76 8.03 6.38
C ILE A 463 2.68 7.76 7.56
N SER A 464 3.20 6.54 7.69
CA SER A 464 4.08 6.20 8.80
C SER A 464 5.17 5.21 8.43
N PHE A 465 6.22 5.18 9.26
CA PHE A 465 7.24 4.14 9.33
C PHE A 465 7.58 3.86 10.79
N HIS A 466 8.07 2.65 11.06
CA HIS A 466 8.41 2.22 12.41
C HIS A 466 9.85 1.73 12.50
N LYS A 467 10.40 1.87 13.71
CA LYS A 467 11.76 1.55 14.17
C LYS A 467 12.83 2.55 13.74
N HIS A 468 13.68 2.87 14.71
CA HIS A 468 14.82 3.79 14.55
C HIS A 468 16.15 3.06 14.31
N TRP A 469 16.16 1.73 14.27
CA TRP A 469 17.39 0.94 14.18
C TRP A 469 18.12 1.14 12.86
N ASN A 470 19.42 1.44 12.95
CA ASN A 470 20.30 1.62 11.80
C ASN A 470 19.86 2.70 10.80
N ILE A 471 19.06 3.65 11.25
CA ILE A 471 18.65 4.81 10.45
C ILE A 471 18.84 6.10 11.25
N ASN A 472 18.86 7.25 10.55
CA ASN A 472 18.68 8.54 11.19
C ASN A 472 17.18 8.92 11.12
N PRO A 473 16.41 8.75 12.20
CA PRO A 473 14.96 8.92 12.16
C PRO A 473 14.51 10.33 11.78
N VAL A 474 15.25 11.36 12.20
CA VAL A 474 14.96 12.75 11.82
C VAL A 474 15.14 12.94 10.31
N LYS A 475 16.22 12.42 9.73
CA LYS A 475 16.45 12.48 8.28
C LYS A 475 15.35 11.72 7.53
N GLU A 476 15.00 10.51 7.98
CA GLU A 476 13.94 9.71 7.34
C GLU A 476 12.59 10.43 7.38
N TYR A 477 12.25 11.08 8.51
CA TYR A 477 11.01 11.87 8.58
C TYR A 477 10.98 12.98 7.53
N PHE A 478 12.03 13.79 7.43
CA PHE A 478 12.08 14.89 6.46
C PHE A 478 12.17 14.40 5.01
N THR A 479 12.70 13.21 4.78
CA THR A 479 12.77 12.61 3.44
C THR A 479 11.40 12.11 2.97
N TRP A 480 10.66 11.41 3.84
CA TRP A 480 9.50 10.64 3.44
C TRP A 480 8.16 11.24 3.89
N LEU A 481 8.09 11.88 5.06
CA LEU A 481 6.85 12.13 5.79
C LEU A 481 6.52 13.61 5.97
N ALA A 482 7.52 14.48 6.07
CA ALA A 482 7.32 15.91 6.30
C ALA A 482 6.49 16.55 5.19
N PRO A 483 5.58 17.48 5.51
CA PRO A 483 4.85 18.26 4.50
C PRO A 483 5.81 18.99 3.57
N LYS A 484 5.60 18.90 2.25
CA LYS A 484 6.38 19.68 1.27
C LYS A 484 5.87 21.11 1.26
N MET A 485 6.75 22.08 0.93
CA MET A 485 6.36 23.50 0.88
C MET A 485 5.17 23.78 -0.06
N GLU A 486 5.05 23.04 -1.14
CA GLU A 486 3.92 23.12 -2.08
C GLU A 486 2.58 22.73 -1.45
N ASP A 487 2.57 21.76 -0.54
CA ASP A 487 1.38 21.30 0.17
C ASP A 487 0.80 22.39 1.09
N SER A 488 1.67 23.18 1.71
CA SER A 488 1.29 24.29 2.61
C SER A 488 0.74 25.53 1.88
N PHE A 489 1.17 25.77 0.64
CA PHE A 489 0.65 26.84 -0.21
C PHE A 489 -0.75 26.56 -0.72
N THR A 490 -1.04 25.29 -1.03
CA THR A 490 -2.36 24.88 -1.50
C THR A 490 -3.43 25.01 -0.40
N GLU A 491 -3.12 24.63 0.83
CA GLU A 491 -4.03 24.82 1.98
C GLU A 491 -4.28 26.31 2.29
N LYS A 492 -3.23 27.15 2.26
CA LYS A 492 -3.36 28.62 2.48
C LYS A 492 -4.18 29.28 1.39
N LYS A 493 -4.04 28.84 0.13
CA LYS A 493 -4.80 29.38 -1.00
C LYS A 493 -6.28 28.98 -0.94
N GLN A 494 -6.58 27.74 -0.58
CA GLN A 494 -7.96 27.26 -0.40
C GLN A 494 -8.65 27.93 0.79
N ARG A 495 -7.92 28.18 1.89
CA ARG A 495 -8.46 28.90 3.03
C ARG A 495 -8.79 30.36 2.70
N ARG A 496 -7.93 31.08 1.98
CA ARG A 496 -8.22 32.45 1.52
C ARG A 496 -9.43 32.56 0.61
N ILE A 497 -9.57 31.63 -0.35
CA ILE A 497 -10.74 31.60 -1.25
C ILE A 497 -12.05 31.40 -0.50
N ARG A 498 -12.04 30.74 0.68
CA ARG A 498 -13.22 30.53 1.52
C ARG A 498 -13.53 31.66 2.50
N GLU A 499 -12.50 32.40 2.90
CA GLU A 499 -12.67 33.60 3.73
C GLU A 499 -13.18 34.81 2.89
N ASP A 500 -13.02 34.71 1.56
CA ASP A 500 -13.45 35.73 0.58
C ASP A 500 -14.83 35.38 -0.09
N LEU A 501 -15.48 34.24 0.26
CA LEU A 501 -16.82 33.81 -0.15
C LEU A 501 -17.80 33.87 1.02
#